data_97634231f452a2e60589a6ea9f7925b7
#
_entry.id   97634231f452a2e60589a6ea9f7925b7
#
_cell.length_a   1.000
_cell.length_b   1.000
_cell.length_c   1.000
_cell.angle_alpha   90.00
_cell.angle_beta   90.00
_cell.angle_gamma   90.00
#
_symmetry.space_group_name_H-M   'P 1'
#
loop_
_entity.id
_entity.type
_entity.pdbx_description
1 polymer ?
#
loop_
_entity_poly.entity_id
_entity_poly.type
_entity_poly.pdbx_seq_one_letter_code
_entity_poly.pdbx_strand_id
1 'polypeptide(L)'
;MIKSKTIGGKTADILIYLTVIFMTMCCLFPLLNMVAISFSDKAAASANMVGLVPVDFTTSAYKTLMGESKFWVSFWISIKRVFLGTIINMILTILLAYPLSKSKREFKGHDVYMYIVIFAMLFSGGMIPIYLTIKSYGLLNSIWALILPGAVPVFNVILLMNFFK
;
A
#
# COMPACT_ATOMS: atom_id res chain seq x y z
N MET A 1 20.67 11.29 15.09
CA MET A 1 19.87 11.69 16.28
C MET A 1 20.72 12.64 17.12
N ILE A 2 20.32 13.91 17.25
CA ILE A 2 21.07 14.92 18.05
C ILE A 2 20.63 14.71 19.49
N LYS A 3 21.49 14.09 20.31
CA LYS A 3 21.27 13.99 21.76
C LYS A 3 21.45 15.37 22.39
N SER A 4 20.39 15.93 22.94
CA SER A 4 20.47 17.18 23.67
C SER A 4 21.25 16.99 24.97
N LYS A 5 22.21 17.89 25.22
CA LYS A 5 23.06 17.84 26.45
C LYS A 5 22.44 18.56 27.66
N THR A 6 21.38 19.31 27.47
CA THR A 6 20.71 20.12 28.49
C THR A 6 19.68 19.30 29.25
N ILE A 7 19.50 19.56 30.56
CA ILE A 7 18.54 18.84 31.44
C ILE A 7 17.11 18.92 30.85
N GLY A 8 16.64 20.09 30.38
CA GLY A 8 15.36 20.26 29.74
C GLY A 8 15.24 19.48 28.42
N GLY A 9 16.34 19.29 27.70
CA GLY A 9 16.33 18.48 26.49
C GLY A 9 16.24 16.98 26.79
N LYS A 10 16.81 16.48 27.86
CA LYS A 10 16.67 15.07 28.28
C LYS A 10 15.24 14.74 28.70
N THR A 11 14.55 15.64 29.40
CA THR A 11 13.14 15.45 29.75
C THR A 11 12.24 15.45 28.53
N ALA A 12 12.49 16.33 27.55
CA ALA A 12 11.78 16.34 26.28
C ALA A 12 12.01 15.02 25.50
N ASP A 13 13.25 14.54 25.43
CA ASP A 13 13.57 13.26 24.77
C ASP A 13 12.83 12.10 25.45
N ILE A 14 12.79 12.04 26.77
CA ILE A 14 12.05 11.00 27.53
C ILE A 14 10.55 11.06 27.21
N LEU A 15 9.95 12.25 27.21
CA LEU A 15 8.53 12.41 26.87
C LEU A 15 8.23 11.94 25.44
N ILE A 16 9.09 12.29 24.47
CA ILE A 16 8.98 11.84 23.09
C ILE A 16 9.05 10.31 23.03
N TYR A 17 10.03 9.69 23.68
CA TYR A 17 10.13 8.23 23.68
C TYR A 17 8.92 7.55 24.32
N LEU A 18 8.43 8.05 25.44
CA LEU A 18 7.22 7.53 26.10
C LEU A 18 6.01 7.64 25.17
N THR A 19 5.82 8.80 24.52
CA THR A 19 4.73 9.01 23.58
C THR A 19 4.82 8.05 22.39
N VAL A 20 6.02 7.90 21.80
CA VAL A 20 6.23 6.99 20.67
C VAL A 20 6.00 5.54 21.07
N ILE A 21 6.51 5.11 22.25
CA ILE A 21 6.28 3.75 22.75
C ILE A 21 4.80 3.51 22.99
N PHE A 22 4.10 4.46 23.63
CA PHE A 22 2.66 4.35 23.86
C PHE A 22 1.87 4.22 22.56
N MET A 23 2.14 5.09 21.57
CA MET A 23 1.51 5.02 20.25
C MET A 23 1.80 3.70 19.54
N THR A 24 3.05 3.23 19.63
CA THR A 24 3.44 1.93 19.05
C THR A 24 2.66 0.77 19.68
N MET A 25 2.53 0.77 21.00
CA MET A 25 1.76 -0.24 21.72
C MET A 25 0.27 -0.21 21.33
N CYS A 26 -0.32 0.98 21.20
CA CYS A 26 -1.70 1.14 20.73
C CYS A 26 -1.90 0.60 19.31
N CYS A 27 -0.91 0.76 18.42
CA CYS A 27 -0.96 0.21 17.07
C CYS A 27 -0.72 -1.31 17.04
N LEU A 28 0.13 -1.84 17.92
CA LEU A 28 0.42 -3.28 17.98
C LEU A 28 -0.71 -4.09 18.61
N PHE A 29 -1.44 -3.50 19.56
CA PHE A 29 -2.50 -4.19 20.28
C PHE A 29 -3.54 -4.87 19.36
N PRO A 30 -4.17 -4.16 18.38
CA PRO A 30 -5.12 -4.79 17.49
C PRO A 30 -4.50 -5.87 16.61
N LEU A 31 -3.23 -5.73 16.21
CA LEU A 31 -2.53 -6.74 15.40
C LEU A 31 -2.30 -8.02 16.21
N LEU A 32 -1.85 -7.90 17.45
CA LEU A 32 -1.66 -9.05 18.36
C LEU A 32 -2.98 -9.73 18.68
N ASN A 33 -4.06 -8.95 18.90
CA ASN A 33 -5.39 -9.50 19.11
C ASN A 33 -5.88 -10.29 17.89
N MET A 34 -5.70 -9.78 16.65
CA MET A 34 -6.04 -10.51 15.43
C MET A 34 -5.29 -11.84 15.32
N VAL A 35 -4.00 -11.85 15.66
CA VAL A 35 -3.20 -13.07 15.68
C VAL A 35 -3.73 -14.04 16.75
N ALA A 36 -4.03 -13.55 17.96
CA ALA A 36 -4.60 -14.38 19.02
C ALA A 36 -5.95 -15.00 18.61
N ILE A 37 -6.83 -14.22 17.98
CA ILE A 37 -8.12 -14.70 17.45
C ILE A 37 -7.91 -15.79 16.39
N SER A 38 -6.94 -15.65 15.51
CA SER A 38 -6.68 -16.61 14.43
C SER A 38 -6.26 -18.00 14.93
N PHE A 39 -5.70 -18.06 16.13
CA PHE A 39 -5.30 -19.30 16.80
C PHE A 39 -6.24 -19.73 17.92
N SER A 40 -7.40 -19.09 18.07
CA SER A 40 -8.39 -19.43 19.10
C SER A 40 -9.52 -20.28 18.53
N ASP A 41 -10.20 -20.97 19.42
CA ASP A 41 -11.42 -21.71 19.04
C ASP A 41 -12.51 -20.76 18.54
N LYS A 42 -13.32 -21.24 17.60
CA LYS A 42 -14.40 -20.48 16.96
C LYS A 42 -15.42 -19.95 17.96
N ALA A 43 -15.76 -20.74 18.99
CA ALA A 43 -16.72 -20.33 20.02
C ALA A 43 -16.17 -19.15 20.84
N ALA A 44 -14.92 -19.22 21.29
CA ALA A 44 -14.24 -18.15 22.03
C ALA A 44 -14.07 -16.89 21.20
N ALA A 45 -13.70 -17.04 19.92
CA ALA A 45 -13.56 -15.93 18.98
C ALA A 45 -14.89 -15.21 18.73
N SER A 46 -15.96 -15.95 18.47
CA SER A 46 -17.30 -15.38 18.24
C SER A 46 -17.93 -14.76 19.50
N ALA A 47 -17.59 -15.26 20.68
CA ALA A 47 -18.00 -14.71 21.97
C ALA A 47 -17.17 -13.47 22.40
N ASN A 48 -16.20 -13.05 21.59
CA ASN A 48 -15.29 -11.92 21.87
C ASN A 48 -14.50 -12.08 23.19
N MET A 49 -14.16 -13.33 23.54
CA MET A 49 -13.44 -13.67 24.78
C MET A 49 -11.92 -13.64 24.58
N VAL A 50 -11.44 -13.47 23.37
CA VAL A 50 -10.00 -13.52 23.03
C VAL A 50 -9.38 -12.13 23.22
N GLY A 51 -8.39 -12.05 24.10
CA GLY A 51 -7.57 -10.85 24.32
C GLY A 51 -6.28 -10.87 23.48
N LEU A 52 -5.14 -10.75 24.17
CA LEU A 52 -3.82 -10.83 23.56
C LEU A 52 -3.26 -12.25 23.45
N VAL A 53 -3.91 -13.19 24.14
CA VAL A 53 -3.49 -14.59 24.19
C VAL A 53 -4.62 -15.45 23.62
N PRO A 54 -4.30 -16.47 22.81
CA PRO A 54 -5.31 -17.40 22.29
C PRO A 54 -6.05 -18.12 23.39
N VAL A 55 -7.36 -18.32 23.22
CA VAL A 55 -8.21 -19.14 24.09
C VAL A 55 -8.50 -20.45 23.36
N ASP A 56 -8.23 -21.58 24.01
CA ASP A 56 -8.38 -22.93 23.41
C ASP A 56 -7.63 -23.02 22.07
N PHE A 57 -6.30 -22.99 22.14
CA PHE A 57 -5.42 -22.93 20.98
C PHE A 57 -5.77 -23.98 19.91
N THR A 58 -6.07 -23.50 18.70
CA THR A 58 -6.38 -24.36 17.56
C THR A 58 -5.90 -23.75 16.24
N THR A 59 -5.59 -24.61 15.27
CA THR A 59 -5.28 -24.22 13.89
C THR A 59 -6.44 -24.50 12.93
N SER A 60 -7.65 -24.75 13.44
CA SER A 60 -8.78 -25.16 12.62
C SER A 60 -9.19 -24.11 11.59
N ALA A 61 -9.08 -22.81 11.93
CA ALA A 61 -9.31 -21.70 11.01
C ALA A 61 -8.39 -21.78 9.77
N TYR A 62 -7.10 -22.05 9.98
CA TYR A 62 -6.13 -22.21 8.89
C TYR A 62 -6.39 -23.47 8.06
N LYS A 63 -6.75 -24.59 8.69
CA LYS A 63 -7.12 -25.82 7.97
C LYS A 63 -8.33 -25.61 7.08
N THR A 64 -9.36 -24.93 7.59
CA THR A 64 -10.56 -24.58 6.81
C THR A 64 -10.20 -23.67 5.63
N LEU A 65 -9.41 -22.62 5.88
CA LEU A 65 -8.98 -21.67 4.84
C LEU A 65 -8.16 -22.36 3.74
N MET A 66 -7.21 -23.22 4.13
CA MET A 66 -6.36 -23.95 3.16
C MET A 66 -7.14 -24.99 2.35
N GLY A 67 -8.25 -25.51 2.88
CA GLY A 67 -9.16 -26.42 2.18
C GLY A 67 -10.05 -25.72 1.14
N GLU A 68 -10.15 -24.38 1.20
CA GLU A 68 -11.01 -23.62 0.32
C GLU A 68 -10.32 -23.29 -1.00
N SER A 69 -10.81 -23.86 -2.11
CA SER A 69 -10.21 -23.64 -3.44
C SER A 69 -10.20 -22.17 -3.87
N LYS A 70 -11.23 -21.40 -3.47
CA LYS A 70 -11.32 -19.95 -3.77
C LYS A 70 -10.20 -19.16 -3.13
N PHE A 71 -9.71 -19.58 -1.96
CA PHE A 71 -8.57 -18.95 -1.30
C PHE A 71 -7.31 -19.03 -2.19
N TRP A 72 -7.00 -20.22 -2.69
CA TRP A 72 -5.82 -20.42 -3.53
C TRP A 72 -5.89 -19.65 -4.85
N VAL A 73 -7.07 -19.63 -5.48
CA VAL A 73 -7.28 -18.83 -6.70
C VAL A 73 -7.03 -17.35 -6.42
N SER A 74 -7.62 -16.80 -5.34
CA SER A 74 -7.44 -15.39 -4.97
C SER A 74 -6.00 -15.07 -4.60
N PHE A 75 -5.32 -15.97 -3.90
CA PHE A 75 -3.93 -15.85 -3.52
C PHE A 75 -3.00 -15.74 -4.76
N TRP A 76 -3.19 -16.64 -5.74
CA TRP A 76 -2.42 -16.59 -6.98
C TRP A 76 -2.73 -15.35 -7.84
N ILE A 77 -3.97 -14.91 -7.87
CA ILE A 77 -4.33 -13.65 -8.53
C ILE A 77 -3.62 -12.47 -7.87
N SER A 78 -3.56 -12.44 -6.54
CA SER A 78 -2.86 -11.39 -5.79
C SER A 78 -1.35 -11.39 -6.08
N ILE A 79 -0.70 -12.56 -6.11
CA ILE A 79 0.72 -12.68 -6.47
C ILE A 79 0.95 -12.17 -7.90
N LYS A 80 0.15 -12.62 -8.87
CA LYS A 80 0.24 -12.17 -10.27
C LYS A 80 0.06 -10.65 -10.37
N ARG A 81 -0.93 -10.10 -9.65
CA ARG A 81 -1.18 -8.65 -9.62
C ARG A 81 0.01 -7.88 -9.10
N VAL A 82 0.60 -8.31 -7.97
CA VAL A 82 1.76 -7.64 -7.38
C VAL A 82 2.95 -7.71 -8.33
N PHE A 83 3.27 -8.89 -8.83
CA PHE A 83 4.43 -9.09 -9.71
C PHE A 83 4.31 -8.30 -11.01
N LEU A 84 3.25 -8.53 -11.78
CA LEU A 84 3.02 -7.84 -13.06
C LEU A 84 2.79 -6.33 -12.86
N GLY A 85 2.00 -5.96 -11.83
CA GLY A 85 1.72 -4.56 -11.54
C GLY A 85 2.98 -3.79 -11.17
N THR A 86 3.87 -4.37 -10.35
CA THR A 86 5.14 -3.72 -9.98
C THR A 86 6.06 -3.53 -11.18
N ILE A 87 6.20 -4.56 -12.03
CA ILE A 87 7.03 -4.45 -13.24
C ILE A 87 6.51 -3.35 -14.16
N ILE A 88 5.22 -3.38 -14.49
CA ILE A 88 4.60 -2.38 -15.38
C ILE A 88 4.72 -0.98 -14.79
N ASN A 89 4.42 -0.84 -13.50
CA ASN A 89 4.52 0.42 -12.77
C ASN A 89 5.95 0.99 -12.81
N MET A 90 6.96 0.17 -12.52
CA MET A 90 8.37 0.58 -12.55
C MET A 90 8.80 1.02 -13.96
N ILE A 91 8.45 0.24 -14.99
CA ILE A 91 8.79 0.56 -16.38
C ILE A 91 8.15 1.90 -16.77
N LEU A 92 6.85 2.06 -16.54
CA LEU A 92 6.13 3.28 -16.93
C LEU A 92 6.60 4.50 -16.12
N THR A 93 6.88 4.32 -14.83
CA THR A 93 7.41 5.39 -13.98
C THR A 93 8.77 5.87 -14.47
N ILE A 94 9.69 4.96 -14.80
CA ILE A 94 11.03 5.31 -15.34
C ILE A 94 10.90 5.98 -16.70
N LEU A 95 10.09 5.42 -17.60
CA LEU A 95 9.89 5.96 -18.96
C LEU A 95 9.31 7.39 -18.93
N LEU A 96 8.49 7.73 -17.94
CA LEU A 96 7.95 9.07 -17.78
C LEU A 96 8.90 9.99 -17.02
N ALA A 97 9.51 9.51 -15.93
CA ALA A 97 10.36 10.33 -15.07
C ALA A 97 11.65 10.77 -15.76
N TYR A 98 12.25 9.89 -16.58
CA TYR A 98 13.53 10.19 -17.24
C TYR A 98 13.45 11.37 -18.23
N PRO A 99 12.53 11.43 -19.21
CA PRO A 99 12.40 12.60 -20.08
C PRO A 99 12.04 13.87 -19.31
N LEU A 100 11.22 13.76 -18.27
CA LEU A 100 10.81 14.89 -17.44
C LEU A 100 11.94 15.43 -16.53
N SER A 101 13.00 14.66 -16.30
CA SER A 101 14.19 15.13 -15.58
C SER A 101 15.10 16.00 -16.45
N LYS A 102 14.95 15.93 -17.78
CA LYS A 102 15.78 16.70 -18.73
C LYS A 102 15.36 18.16 -18.85
N SER A 103 16.29 19.00 -19.23
CA SER A 103 16.02 20.43 -19.45
C SER A 103 15.09 20.65 -20.66
N LYS A 104 14.41 21.80 -20.70
CA LYS A 104 13.57 22.19 -21.85
C LYS A 104 14.33 22.24 -23.17
N ARG A 105 15.66 22.44 -23.12
CA ARG A 105 16.51 22.44 -24.29
C ARG A 105 16.74 21.06 -24.88
N GLU A 106 16.81 20.04 -23.99
CA GLU A 106 17.02 18.65 -24.37
C GLU A 106 15.71 17.96 -24.76
N PHE A 107 14.58 18.32 -24.10
CA PHE A 107 13.27 17.77 -24.38
C PHE A 107 12.22 18.87 -24.62
N LYS A 108 11.97 19.19 -25.88
CA LYS A 108 11.06 20.28 -26.29
C LYS A 108 9.61 20.12 -25.80
N GLY A 109 9.16 18.88 -25.53
CA GLY A 109 7.83 18.58 -25.00
C GLY A 109 7.71 18.67 -23.47
N HIS A 110 8.79 18.97 -22.76
CA HIS A 110 8.87 18.93 -21.29
C HIS A 110 7.66 19.57 -20.58
N ASP A 111 7.30 20.81 -20.95
CA ASP A 111 6.24 21.54 -20.26
C ASP A 111 4.84 20.91 -20.48
N VAL A 112 4.55 20.47 -21.70
CA VAL A 112 3.27 19.82 -22.03
C VAL A 112 3.12 18.54 -21.23
N TYR A 113 4.14 17.69 -21.21
CA TYR A 113 4.11 16.46 -20.42
C TYR A 113 4.04 16.74 -18.92
N MET A 114 4.76 17.76 -18.43
CA MET A 114 4.67 18.16 -17.02
C MET A 114 3.25 18.62 -16.65
N TYR A 115 2.60 19.43 -17.50
CA TYR A 115 1.21 19.85 -17.26
C TYR A 115 0.24 18.66 -17.25
N ILE A 116 0.40 17.69 -18.16
CA ILE A 116 -0.44 16.47 -18.17
C ILE A 116 -0.24 15.68 -16.88
N VAL A 117 1.00 15.51 -16.42
CA VAL A 117 1.33 14.79 -15.19
C VAL A 117 0.72 15.51 -13.96
N ILE A 118 0.88 16.83 -13.86
CA ILE A 118 0.30 17.62 -12.77
C ILE A 118 -1.24 17.58 -12.82
N PHE A 119 -1.82 17.71 -14.01
CA PHE A 119 -3.27 17.60 -14.18
C PHE A 119 -3.78 16.23 -13.70
N ALA A 120 -3.15 15.14 -14.13
CA ALA A 120 -3.52 13.80 -13.70
C ALA A 120 -3.33 13.55 -12.21
N MET A 121 -2.42 14.28 -11.55
CA MET A 121 -2.23 14.24 -10.11
C MET A 121 -3.36 14.95 -9.34
N LEU A 122 -3.83 16.08 -9.86
CA LEU A 122 -4.84 16.91 -9.20
C LEU A 122 -6.27 16.44 -9.47
N PHE A 123 -6.51 15.87 -10.65
CA PHE A 123 -7.84 15.48 -11.10
C PHE A 123 -7.97 13.95 -11.13
N SER A 124 -8.77 13.43 -10.21
CA SER A 124 -9.20 12.02 -10.19
C SER A 124 -10.65 11.94 -10.63
N GLY A 125 -10.93 11.10 -11.61
CA GLY A 125 -12.31 10.87 -12.06
C GLY A 125 -13.21 10.16 -11.03
N GLY A 126 -12.61 9.57 -9.99
CA GLY A 126 -13.32 8.78 -8.99
C GLY A 126 -13.64 7.36 -9.48
N MET A 127 -14.30 6.59 -8.63
CA MET A 127 -14.53 5.15 -8.85
C MET A 127 -15.46 4.87 -10.03
N ILE A 128 -16.53 5.66 -10.21
CA ILE A 128 -17.54 5.43 -11.26
C ILE A 128 -16.94 5.60 -12.67
N PRO A 129 -16.27 6.71 -13.01
CA PRO A 129 -15.60 6.85 -14.30
C PRO A 129 -14.53 5.77 -14.56
N ILE A 130 -13.75 5.38 -13.56
CA ILE A 130 -12.77 4.29 -13.69
C ILE A 130 -13.48 2.98 -14.06
N TYR A 131 -14.57 2.63 -13.38
CA TYR A 131 -15.34 1.42 -13.68
C TYR A 131 -15.93 1.46 -15.10
N LEU A 132 -16.53 2.59 -15.50
CA LEU A 132 -17.09 2.74 -16.84
C LEU A 132 -16.03 2.62 -17.93
N THR A 133 -14.85 3.18 -17.71
CA THR A 133 -13.71 3.05 -18.62
C THR A 133 -13.26 1.60 -18.75
N ILE A 134 -13.06 0.89 -17.63
CA ILE A 134 -12.69 -0.53 -17.64
C ILE A 134 -13.74 -1.36 -18.38
N LYS A 135 -15.03 -1.06 -18.15
CA LYS A 135 -16.15 -1.73 -18.82
C LYS A 135 -16.15 -1.46 -20.34
N SER A 136 -15.93 -0.21 -20.75
CA SER A 136 -15.94 0.16 -22.19
C SER A 136 -14.79 -0.49 -22.96
N TYR A 137 -13.65 -0.74 -22.32
CA TYR A 137 -12.53 -1.48 -22.91
C TYR A 137 -12.68 -3.01 -22.81
N GLY A 138 -13.79 -3.54 -22.29
CA GLY A 138 -14.02 -4.98 -22.15
C GLY A 138 -13.07 -5.68 -21.15
N LEU A 139 -12.46 -4.93 -20.23
CA LEU A 139 -11.46 -5.44 -19.29
C LEU A 139 -12.06 -5.97 -17.98
N LEU A 140 -13.40 -5.97 -17.85
CA LEU A 140 -14.06 -6.52 -16.66
C LEU A 140 -13.65 -7.99 -16.45
N ASN A 141 -13.48 -8.38 -15.18
CA ASN A 141 -13.05 -9.72 -14.77
C ASN A 141 -11.67 -10.16 -15.30
N SER A 142 -10.82 -9.22 -15.71
CA SER A 142 -9.45 -9.49 -16.12
C SER A 142 -8.44 -8.97 -15.11
N ILE A 143 -7.21 -9.52 -15.11
CA ILE A 143 -6.09 -9.02 -14.30
C ILE A 143 -5.73 -7.57 -14.65
N TRP A 144 -5.98 -7.16 -15.90
CA TRP A 144 -5.70 -5.81 -16.40
C TRP A 144 -6.58 -4.75 -15.75
N ALA A 145 -7.82 -5.10 -15.38
CA ALA A 145 -8.70 -4.21 -14.61
C ALA A 145 -8.11 -3.83 -13.24
N LEU A 146 -7.26 -4.70 -12.67
CA LEU A 146 -6.61 -4.49 -11.38
C LEU A 146 -5.27 -3.74 -11.50
N ILE A 147 -4.62 -3.79 -12.67
CA ILE A 147 -3.27 -3.25 -12.88
C ILE A 147 -3.31 -1.89 -13.57
N LEU A 148 -4.07 -1.74 -14.66
CA LEU A 148 -4.01 -0.55 -15.51
C LEU A 148 -4.42 0.76 -14.83
N PRO A 149 -5.47 0.82 -13.99
CA PRO A 149 -5.85 2.06 -13.33
C PRO A 149 -4.77 2.66 -12.42
N GLY A 150 -3.91 1.81 -11.87
CA GLY A 150 -2.79 2.22 -11.00
C GLY A 150 -1.41 2.09 -11.66
N ALA A 151 -1.34 1.87 -12.99
CA ALA A 151 -0.10 1.57 -13.68
C ALA A 151 0.91 2.74 -13.67
N VAL A 152 0.43 3.98 -13.58
CA VAL A 152 1.27 5.18 -13.52
C VAL A 152 0.97 5.94 -12.23
N PRO A 153 1.71 5.68 -11.14
CA PRO A 153 1.59 6.47 -9.92
C PRO A 153 2.30 7.81 -10.10
N VAL A 154 1.53 8.83 -10.40
CA VAL A 154 2.03 10.18 -10.76
C VAL A 154 2.95 10.76 -9.70
N PHE A 155 2.66 10.54 -8.43
CA PHE A 155 3.51 10.97 -7.33
C PHE A 155 4.92 10.36 -7.42
N ASN A 156 5.01 9.05 -7.72
CA ASN A 156 6.29 8.37 -7.86
C ASN A 156 7.07 8.86 -9.09
N VAL A 157 6.37 9.23 -10.17
CA VAL A 157 7.00 9.85 -11.36
C VAL A 157 7.70 11.16 -10.97
N ILE A 158 7.01 12.04 -10.23
CA ILE A 158 7.57 13.32 -9.77
C ILE A 158 8.76 13.09 -8.82
N LEU A 159 8.60 12.13 -7.89
CA LEU A 159 9.67 11.79 -6.96
C LEU A 159 10.91 11.30 -7.71
N LEU A 160 10.75 10.33 -8.61
CA LEU A 160 11.84 9.75 -9.38
C LEU A 160 12.49 10.77 -10.32
N MET A 161 11.69 11.64 -10.95
CA MET A 161 12.18 12.75 -11.76
C MET A 161 13.16 13.65 -10.98
N ASN A 162 12.85 13.94 -9.70
CA ASN A 162 13.73 14.76 -8.85
C ASN A 162 15.03 14.03 -8.47
N PHE A 163 15.04 12.71 -8.44
CA PHE A 163 16.28 11.92 -8.25
C PHE A 163 17.15 11.84 -9.52
N PHE A 164 16.55 12.00 -10.68
CA PHE A 164 17.30 12.00 -11.97
C PHE A 164 17.88 13.39 -12.35
N LYS A 165 17.45 14.47 -11.68
CA LYS A 165 18.02 15.82 -11.80
C LYS A 165 19.34 15.96 -11.06
#